data_0f05d08a74ee50f1c199ee1d9102d538
#
_entry.id   0f05d08a74ee50f1c199ee1d9102d538
#
_cell.length_a   1.000
_cell.length_b   1.000
_cell.length_c   1.000
_cell.angle_alpha   90.00
_cell.angle_beta   90.00
_cell.angle_gamma   90.00
#
_symmetry.space_group_name_H-M   'P 1'
#
loop_
_entity.id
_entity.type
_entity.pdbx_description
1 polymer ?
#
loop_
_entity_poly.entity_id
_entity_poly.type
_entity_poly.pdbx_seq_one_letter_code
_entity_poly.pdbx_strand_id
1 'polypeptide(L)'
;MEKPNKLCVAISGANGFVGKNLRRLLHKKGIDLVSITRRNLHNYKFETKILSPNLSKNIPISKLNKCHAFIHLIGTGKQNTTTDYEYVNVGLTKNAIAICRKAKIKKFIFISGLGVSKNTTSAYFISKYKAEQLIINSKLNYTILRASYIIGKNDPLSISLTRQIKHGTIIIPGSGTYHLQPISVNDVAEVIYRALISKKFLNKVIDLVGPQTVTFEKYVKIFKNKKSARIKKIKLENAYYDALHNQKSVFGVEDLNILVGDFIGNHEKLKKLSKMKFKTYLEVLQSSGVS
;
A
#
# COMPACT_ATOMS: atom_id res chain seq x y z
N MET A 1 -30.20 -0.20 28.17
CA MET A 1 -29.01 -0.95 27.74
C MET A 1 -28.29 -0.10 26.67
N GLU A 2 -27.17 0.50 27.02
CA GLU A 2 -26.33 1.19 26.01
C GLU A 2 -25.88 0.16 24.96
N LYS A 3 -26.15 0.46 23.68
CA LYS A 3 -25.63 -0.35 22.58
C LYS A 3 -24.10 -0.39 22.71
N PRO A 4 -23.46 -1.58 22.63
CA PRO A 4 -22.02 -1.68 22.73
C PRO A 4 -21.39 -0.70 21.73
N ASN A 5 -20.42 0.07 22.20
CA ASN A 5 -19.79 1.17 21.46
C ASN A 5 -19.19 0.59 20.16
N LYS A 6 -19.90 0.77 19.05
CA LYS A 6 -19.55 0.19 17.76
C LYS A 6 -18.21 0.77 17.29
N LEU A 7 -17.29 -0.09 16.88
CA LEU A 7 -15.96 0.34 16.46
C LEU A 7 -16.08 1.26 15.24
N CYS A 8 -15.51 2.45 15.33
CA CYS A 8 -15.45 3.44 14.25
C CYS A 8 -13.99 3.70 13.84
N VAL A 9 -13.73 3.82 12.56
CA VAL A 9 -12.39 3.97 11.99
C VAL A 9 -12.34 5.04 10.91
N ALA A 10 -11.37 5.95 11.02
CA ALA A 10 -11.08 6.90 9.96
C ALA A 10 -10.07 6.31 8.96
N ILE A 11 -10.30 6.50 7.66
CA ILE A 11 -9.43 6.01 6.59
C ILE A 11 -9.12 7.15 5.63
N SER A 12 -7.86 7.54 5.51
CA SER A 12 -7.39 8.38 4.42
C SER A 12 -6.86 7.52 3.26
N GLY A 13 -7.04 7.97 2.02
CA GLY A 13 -6.74 7.14 0.85
C GLY A 13 -7.80 6.04 0.60
N ALA A 14 -9.01 6.24 1.10
CA ALA A 14 -10.13 5.30 1.07
C ALA A 14 -10.54 4.83 -0.36
N ASN A 15 -10.24 5.63 -1.41
CA ASN A 15 -10.53 5.29 -2.81
C ASN A 15 -9.34 4.62 -3.54
N GLY A 16 -8.19 4.45 -2.89
CA GLY A 16 -7.03 3.74 -3.44
C GLY A 16 -7.26 2.23 -3.54
N PHE A 17 -6.30 1.52 -4.14
CA PHE A 17 -6.37 0.06 -4.32
C PHE A 17 -6.56 -0.69 -2.98
N VAL A 18 -5.71 -0.41 -2.01
CA VAL A 18 -5.83 -1.00 -0.65
C VAL A 18 -7.07 -0.48 0.06
N GLY A 19 -7.34 0.84 -0.04
CA GLY A 19 -8.48 1.48 0.64
C GLY A 19 -9.83 0.89 0.25
N LYS A 20 -10.07 0.63 -1.04
CA LYS A 20 -11.31 -0.02 -1.53
C LYS A 20 -11.50 -1.41 -0.93
N ASN A 21 -10.44 -2.22 -0.92
CA ASN A 21 -10.50 -3.57 -0.39
C ASN A 21 -10.68 -3.58 1.14
N LEU A 22 -9.98 -2.69 1.85
CA LEU A 22 -10.13 -2.52 3.28
C LEU A 22 -11.55 -2.07 3.67
N ARG A 23 -12.09 -1.05 3.01
CA ARG A 23 -13.46 -0.57 3.27
C ARG A 23 -14.48 -1.68 3.11
N ARG A 24 -14.37 -2.48 2.04
CA ARG A 24 -15.25 -3.64 1.81
C ARG A 24 -15.16 -4.66 2.95
N LEU A 25 -13.95 -4.96 3.43
CA LEU A 25 -13.76 -5.87 4.56
C LEU A 25 -14.37 -5.30 5.85
N LEU A 26 -14.04 -4.06 6.21
CA LEU A 26 -14.49 -3.43 7.44
C LEU A 26 -16.02 -3.26 7.47
N HIS A 27 -16.64 -2.94 6.33
CA HIS A 27 -18.08 -2.94 6.18
C HIS A 27 -18.69 -4.32 6.48
N LYS A 28 -18.14 -5.40 5.91
CA LYS A 28 -18.57 -6.78 6.20
C LYS A 28 -18.39 -7.16 7.67
N LYS A 29 -17.42 -6.58 8.36
CA LYS A 29 -17.20 -6.77 9.81
C LYS A 29 -18.09 -5.87 10.68
N GLY A 30 -18.99 -5.09 10.08
CA GLY A 30 -19.90 -4.21 10.80
C GLY A 30 -19.25 -2.99 11.45
N ILE A 31 -18.09 -2.56 10.97
CA ILE A 31 -17.33 -1.42 11.50
C ILE A 31 -17.82 -0.14 10.83
N ASP A 32 -18.04 0.91 11.62
CA ASP A 32 -18.39 2.22 11.11
C ASP A 32 -17.15 2.91 10.51
N LEU A 33 -17.35 3.58 9.38
CA LEU A 33 -16.25 4.15 8.62
C LEU A 33 -16.40 5.67 8.47
N VAL A 34 -15.28 6.38 8.61
CA VAL A 34 -15.13 7.76 8.16
C VAL A 34 -14.08 7.79 7.07
N SER A 35 -14.52 7.84 5.82
CA SER A 35 -13.64 7.77 4.65
C SER A 35 -13.26 9.15 4.15
N ILE A 36 -11.96 9.47 4.22
CA ILE A 36 -11.41 10.75 3.74
C ILE A 36 -10.82 10.52 2.35
N THR A 37 -11.30 11.26 1.36
CA THR A 37 -11.00 11.03 -0.06
C THR A 37 -10.90 12.32 -0.85
N ARG A 38 -10.23 12.27 -2.00
CA ARG A 38 -10.13 13.40 -2.95
C ARG A 38 -11.33 13.51 -3.88
N ARG A 39 -12.03 12.40 -4.13
CA ARG A 39 -13.14 12.29 -5.09
C ARG A 39 -14.29 11.56 -4.45
N ASN A 40 -15.48 11.78 -4.98
CA ASN A 40 -16.65 11.03 -4.54
C ASN A 40 -16.46 9.52 -4.80
N LEU A 41 -17.02 8.69 -3.93
CA LEU A 41 -16.95 7.24 -4.02
C LEU A 41 -18.30 6.63 -3.59
N HIS A 42 -18.54 5.38 -3.99
CA HIS A 42 -19.70 4.65 -3.52
C HIS A 42 -19.70 4.50 -2.00
N ASN A 43 -20.84 4.75 -1.35
CA ASN A 43 -21.01 4.60 0.07
C ASN A 43 -21.40 3.18 0.46
N TYR A 44 -20.80 2.71 1.55
CA TYR A 44 -21.38 1.61 2.31
C TYR A 44 -22.37 2.13 3.36
N LYS A 45 -23.28 1.26 3.82
CA LYS A 45 -24.11 1.53 5.00
C LYS A 45 -23.18 1.82 6.20
N PHE A 46 -23.51 2.85 7.00
CA PHE A 46 -22.68 3.32 8.12
C PHE A 46 -21.30 3.87 7.74
N GLU A 47 -21.19 4.45 6.55
CA GLU A 47 -20.00 5.16 6.13
C GLU A 47 -20.26 6.65 5.98
N THR A 48 -19.48 7.46 6.68
CA THR A 48 -19.41 8.92 6.49
C THR A 48 -18.27 9.26 5.54
N LYS A 49 -18.54 10.06 4.51
CA LYS A 49 -17.50 10.59 3.61
C LYS A 49 -17.10 12.00 3.98
N ILE A 50 -15.80 12.25 3.85
CA ILE A 50 -15.21 13.58 3.93
C ILE A 50 -14.40 13.81 2.67
N LEU A 51 -14.77 14.81 1.88
CA LEU A 51 -13.99 15.25 0.73
C LEU A 51 -12.88 16.19 1.23
N SER A 52 -11.64 15.74 1.13
CA SER A 52 -10.46 16.53 1.48
C SER A 52 -9.26 16.08 0.64
N PRO A 53 -8.92 16.83 -0.40
CA PRO A 53 -7.80 16.47 -1.29
C PRO A 53 -6.45 16.37 -0.57
N ASN A 54 -6.22 17.24 0.41
CA ASN A 54 -4.91 17.48 1.01
C ASN A 54 -4.86 17.18 2.51
N LEU A 55 -5.87 16.49 3.06
CA LEU A 55 -6.03 16.37 4.51
C LEU A 55 -5.91 17.75 5.17
N SER A 56 -6.59 18.76 4.61
CA SER A 56 -6.47 20.16 4.96
C SER A 56 -7.11 20.49 6.31
N LYS A 57 -6.87 21.73 6.78
CA LYS A 57 -7.38 22.24 8.06
C LYS A 57 -8.92 22.20 8.18
N ASN A 58 -9.65 22.10 7.08
CA ASN A 58 -11.11 22.14 7.02
C ASN A 58 -11.80 20.76 7.20
N ILE A 59 -11.08 19.75 7.68
CA ILE A 59 -11.71 18.48 8.04
C ILE A 59 -12.61 18.68 9.26
N PRO A 60 -13.91 18.34 9.18
CA PRO A 60 -14.82 18.46 10.32
C PRO A 60 -14.45 17.45 11.41
N ILE A 61 -13.69 17.91 12.41
CA ILE A 61 -13.16 17.08 13.50
C ILE A 61 -14.29 16.39 14.27
N SER A 62 -15.45 17.01 14.40
CA SER A 62 -16.64 16.42 15.04
C SER A 62 -17.03 15.06 14.45
N LYS A 63 -16.86 14.84 13.13
CA LYS A 63 -17.11 13.56 12.47
C LYS A 63 -16.08 12.49 12.83
N LEU A 64 -14.93 12.87 13.37
CA LEU A 64 -13.82 11.97 13.70
C LEU A 64 -13.74 11.64 15.20
N ASN A 65 -14.41 12.38 16.07
CA ASN A 65 -14.30 12.24 17.53
C ASN A 65 -14.69 10.85 18.05
N LYS A 66 -15.52 10.12 17.30
CA LYS A 66 -15.94 8.74 17.65
C LYS A 66 -14.97 7.67 17.08
N CYS A 67 -13.96 8.07 16.30
CA CYS A 67 -13.05 7.11 15.70
C CYS A 67 -12.02 6.61 16.72
N HIS A 68 -11.87 5.28 16.78
CA HIS A 68 -10.91 4.59 17.64
C HIS A 68 -9.52 4.52 17.05
N ALA A 69 -9.43 4.58 15.72
CA ALA A 69 -8.18 4.52 14.98
C ALA A 69 -8.24 5.34 13.68
N PHE A 70 -7.06 5.74 13.23
CA PHE A 70 -6.83 6.37 11.93
C PHE A 70 -5.94 5.46 11.08
N ILE A 71 -6.40 5.07 9.90
CA ILE A 71 -5.66 4.26 8.95
C ILE A 71 -5.22 5.17 7.80
N HIS A 72 -3.91 5.42 7.68
CA HIS A 72 -3.34 6.29 6.68
C HIS A 72 -2.81 5.49 5.50
N LEU A 73 -3.54 5.52 4.37
CA LEU A 73 -3.22 4.79 3.14
C LEU A 73 -2.82 5.71 1.99
N ILE A 74 -2.70 7.03 2.23
CA ILE A 74 -2.22 7.95 1.21
C ILE A 74 -0.71 7.77 1.08
N GLY A 75 -0.25 7.67 -0.15
CA GLY A 75 1.14 7.64 -0.53
C GLY A 75 1.27 7.59 -2.04
N THR A 76 2.42 7.97 -2.54
CA THR A 76 2.77 7.85 -3.95
C THR A 76 4.11 7.14 -4.12
N GLY A 77 4.21 6.27 -5.11
CA GLY A 77 5.46 5.66 -5.57
C GLY A 77 6.00 6.34 -6.84
N LYS A 78 5.33 7.42 -7.30
CA LYS A 78 5.73 8.16 -8.51
C LYS A 78 5.69 9.64 -8.24
N GLN A 79 6.70 10.35 -8.76
CA GLN A 79 6.71 11.81 -8.85
C GLN A 79 6.28 12.25 -10.25
N ASN A 80 5.70 13.44 -10.31
CA ASN A 80 5.40 14.16 -11.53
C ASN A 80 5.42 15.67 -11.24
N THR A 81 5.14 16.51 -12.22
CA THR A 81 5.17 17.98 -12.11
C THR A 81 4.22 18.55 -11.04
N THR A 82 3.20 17.79 -10.62
CA THR A 82 2.19 18.23 -9.65
C THR A 82 2.23 17.45 -8.33
N THR A 83 3.09 16.43 -8.23
CA THR A 83 3.08 15.49 -7.10
C THR A 83 4.50 15.09 -6.74
N ASP A 84 5.00 15.53 -5.61
CA ASP A 84 6.29 15.13 -5.07
C ASP A 84 6.16 14.22 -3.84
N TYR A 85 7.24 13.52 -3.52
CA TYR A 85 7.27 12.60 -2.37
C TYR A 85 7.21 13.33 -1.04
N GLU A 86 7.87 14.49 -0.92
CA GLU A 86 7.90 15.25 0.32
C GLU A 86 6.50 15.71 0.70
N TYR A 87 5.76 16.27 -0.26
CA TYR A 87 4.39 16.71 -0.01
C TYR A 87 3.46 15.52 0.29
N VAL A 88 3.44 14.47 -0.58
CA VAL A 88 2.44 13.41 -0.46
C VAL A 88 2.76 12.42 0.66
N ASN A 89 4.00 11.94 0.74
CA ASN A 89 4.35 10.91 1.73
C ASN A 89 4.64 11.51 3.10
N VAL A 90 5.26 12.69 3.18
CA VAL A 90 5.65 13.32 4.46
C VAL A 90 4.61 14.34 4.92
N GLY A 91 4.27 15.30 4.06
CA GLY A 91 3.34 16.39 4.39
C GLY A 91 1.95 15.89 4.77
N LEU A 92 1.36 14.99 3.96
CA LEU A 92 0.03 14.44 4.26
C LEU A 92 0.05 13.52 5.49
N THR A 93 1.17 12.83 5.78
CA THR A 93 1.34 12.09 7.04
C THR A 93 1.36 13.04 8.24
N LYS A 94 2.08 14.18 8.15
CA LYS A 94 2.08 15.24 9.17
C LYS A 94 0.65 15.77 9.42
N ASN A 95 -0.11 16.02 8.36
CA ASN A 95 -1.51 16.44 8.45
C ASN A 95 -2.39 15.37 9.13
N ALA A 96 -2.22 14.09 8.76
CA ALA A 96 -2.97 12.99 9.37
C ALA A 96 -2.70 12.87 10.88
N ILE A 97 -1.46 13.03 11.32
CA ILE A 97 -1.08 13.05 12.73
C ILE A 97 -1.75 14.24 13.46
N ALA A 98 -1.74 15.43 12.85
CA ALA A 98 -2.39 16.62 13.42
C ALA A 98 -3.91 16.42 13.57
N ILE A 99 -4.56 15.79 12.60
CA ILE A 99 -5.98 15.42 12.66
C ILE A 99 -6.23 14.47 13.83
N CYS A 100 -5.41 13.43 13.98
CA CYS A 100 -5.53 12.47 15.09
C CYS A 100 -5.45 13.16 16.45
N ARG A 101 -4.51 14.09 16.63
CA ARG A 101 -4.36 14.86 17.87
C ARG A 101 -5.61 15.70 18.17
N LYS A 102 -6.13 16.43 17.16
CA LYS A 102 -7.36 17.24 17.30
C LYS A 102 -8.60 16.40 17.60
N ALA A 103 -8.73 15.25 16.94
CA ALA A 103 -9.86 14.32 17.12
C ALA A 103 -9.67 13.36 18.31
N LYS A 104 -8.57 13.48 19.07
CA LYS A 104 -8.21 12.61 20.20
C LYS A 104 -8.11 11.11 19.83
N ILE A 105 -7.83 10.82 18.57
CA ILE A 105 -7.59 9.45 18.08
C ILE A 105 -6.20 9.01 18.51
N LYS A 106 -6.10 7.94 19.28
CA LYS A 106 -4.82 7.47 19.84
C LYS A 106 -4.10 6.43 18.98
N LYS A 107 -4.81 5.71 18.10
CA LYS A 107 -4.25 4.61 17.31
C LYS A 107 -4.07 5.01 15.85
N PHE A 108 -2.85 4.80 15.32
CA PHE A 108 -2.47 5.17 13.96
C PHE A 108 -1.88 3.96 13.21
N ILE A 109 -2.48 3.59 12.08
CA ILE A 109 -1.99 2.49 11.23
C ILE A 109 -1.52 3.08 9.90
N PHE A 110 -0.30 2.74 9.48
CA PHE A 110 0.35 3.29 8.30
C PHE A 110 0.91 2.18 7.41
N ILE A 111 0.76 2.34 6.09
CA ILE A 111 1.44 1.49 5.11
C ILE A 111 2.68 2.20 4.59
N SER A 112 3.83 1.61 4.89
CA SER A 112 5.14 1.99 4.39
C SER A 112 5.62 1.02 3.32
N GLY A 113 6.85 1.17 2.83
CA GLY A 113 7.48 0.29 1.85
C GLY A 113 8.46 -0.69 2.49
N LEU A 114 8.48 -1.93 2.03
CA LEU A 114 9.55 -2.86 2.34
C LEU A 114 10.85 -2.32 1.71
N GLY A 115 11.95 -2.34 2.43
CA GLY A 115 13.22 -1.73 2.02
C GLY A 115 13.46 -0.34 2.63
N VAL A 116 12.48 0.25 3.32
CA VAL A 116 12.70 1.51 4.04
C VAL A 116 13.75 1.33 5.13
N SER A 117 14.82 2.11 5.04
CA SER A 117 15.92 2.12 6.01
C SER A 117 16.49 3.52 6.18
N LYS A 118 17.29 3.73 7.22
CA LYS A 118 18.00 5.00 7.44
C LYS A 118 19.02 5.31 6.35
N ASN A 119 19.59 4.27 5.74
CA ASN A 119 20.71 4.37 4.78
C ASN A 119 20.23 4.29 3.31
N THR A 120 18.93 4.43 3.05
CA THR A 120 18.42 4.39 1.68
C THR A 120 18.81 5.64 0.89
N THR A 121 19.08 5.48 -0.40
CA THR A 121 19.37 6.56 -1.34
C THR A 121 18.19 6.86 -2.28
N SER A 122 17.19 5.99 -2.32
CA SER A 122 15.99 6.18 -3.13
C SER A 122 15.09 7.26 -2.53
N ALA A 123 14.73 8.26 -3.34
CA ALA A 123 13.89 9.38 -2.92
C ALA A 123 12.53 8.92 -2.35
N TYR A 124 11.94 7.88 -2.95
CA TYR A 124 10.75 7.24 -2.44
C TYR A 124 10.94 6.70 -1.02
N PHE A 125 11.97 5.88 -0.80
CA PHE A 125 12.23 5.29 0.51
C PHE A 125 12.65 6.33 1.55
N ILE A 126 13.40 7.37 1.16
CA ILE A 126 13.72 8.51 2.03
C ILE A 126 12.44 9.17 2.54
N SER A 127 11.48 9.45 1.64
CA SER A 127 10.20 10.05 2.03
C SER A 127 9.37 9.16 2.95
N LYS A 128 9.36 7.85 2.70
CA LYS A 128 8.68 6.87 3.57
C LYS A 128 9.37 6.78 4.94
N TYR A 129 10.71 6.80 4.97
CA TYR A 129 11.45 6.83 6.24
C TYR A 129 11.12 8.08 7.06
N LYS A 130 11.13 9.28 6.45
CA LYS A 130 10.73 10.53 7.11
C LYS A 130 9.30 10.43 7.68
N ALA A 131 8.35 9.88 6.91
CA ALA A 131 6.99 9.66 7.37
C ALA A 131 6.92 8.69 8.56
N GLU A 132 7.69 7.59 8.55
CA GLU A 132 7.79 6.66 9.69
C GLU A 132 8.32 7.38 10.93
N GLN A 133 9.38 8.22 10.81
CA GLN A 133 9.93 8.96 11.94
C GLN A 133 8.90 9.96 12.52
N LEU A 134 8.13 10.65 11.69
CA LEU A 134 7.04 11.52 12.15
C LEU A 134 6.01 10.75 12.98
N ILE A 135 5.65 9.54 12.55
CA ILE A 135 4.69 8.69 13.25
C ILE A 135 5.26 8.18 14.57
N ILE A 136 6.49 7.65 14.56
CA ILE A 136 7.17 7.13 15.77
C ILE A 136 7.28 8.23 16.83
N ASN A 137 7.64 9.46 16.43
CA ASN A 137 7.82 10.59 17.32
C ASN A 137 6.49 11.29 17.68
N SER A 138 5.36 10.84 17.14
CA SER A 138 4.06 11.50 17.32
C SER A 138 3.41 11.28 18.69
N LYS A 139 3.88 10.32 19.49
CA LYS A 139 3.26 9.82 20.74
C LYS A 139 1.91 9.10 20.51
N LEU A 140 1.55 8.79 19.26
CA LEU A 140 0.41 7.94 18.96
C LEU A 140 0.78 6.46 19.10
N ASN A 141 -0.18 5.62 19.47
CA ASN A 141 -0.03 4.17 19.41
C ASN A 141 -0.01 3.74 17.94
N TYR A 142 1.16 3.52 17.39
CA TYR A 142 1.29 3.26 15.96
C TYR A 142 1.41 1.78 15.60
N THR A 143 1.08 1.48 14.34
CA THR A 143 1.48 0.25 13.65
C THR A 143 1.94 0.65 12.26
N ILE A 144 3.20 0.40 11.94
CA ILE A 144 3.78 0.64 10.62
C ILE A 144 3.94 -0.69 9.91
N LEU A 145 3.31 -0.83 8.75
CA LEU A 145 3.33 -2.02 7.92
C LEU A 145 4.17 -1.74 6.67
N ARG A 146 5.37 -2.31 6.59
CA ARG A 146 6.27 -2.19 5.43
C ARG A 146 5.89 -3.21 4.38
N ALA A 147 5.15 -2.77 3.38
CA ALA A 147 4.58 -3.64 2.37
C ALA A 147 5.55 -3.93 1.23
N SER A 148 5.60 -5.19 0.81
CA SER A 148 6.09 -5.63 -0.49
C SER A 148 5.04 -5.37 -1.57
N TYR A 149 5.16 -5.98 -2.75
CA TYR A 149 4.17 -5.86 -3.83
C TYR A 149 2.81 -6.37 -3.38
N ILE A 150 1.83 -5.45 -3.28
CA ILE A 150 0.45 -5.81 -2.95
C ILE A 150 -0.27 -6.16 -4.25
N ILE A 151 -0.67 -7.42 -4.39
CA ILE A 151 -1.27 -7.97 -5.61
C ILE A 151 -2.75 -8.31 -5.43
N GLY A 152 -3.49 -8.27 -6.55
CA GLY A 152 -4.92 -8.58 -6.62
C GLY A 152 -5.57 -8.00 -7.86
N LYS A 153 -6.88 -8.13 -8.01
CA LYS A 153 -7.58 -7.61 -9.18
C LYS A 153 -7.35 -6.10 -9.34
N ASN A 154 -6.79 -5.69 -10.48
CA ASN A 154 -6.47 -4.29 -10.82
C ASN A 154 -5.37 -3.66 -9.95
N ASP A 155 -4.42 -4.44 -9.42
CA ASP A 155 -3.22 -3.87 -8.82
C ASP A 155 -2.32 -3.19 -9.87
N PRO A 156 -1.43 -2.25 -9.46
CA PRO A 156 -0.62 -1.49 -10.40
C PRO A 156 0.30 -2.35 -11.27
N LEU A 157 0.89 -3.43 -10.73
CA LEU A 157 1.77 -4.33 -11.48
C LEU A 157 0.99 -5.10 -12.54
N SER A 158 -0.16 -5.67 -12.15
CA SER A 158 -1.06 -6.38 -13.08
C SER A 158 -1.58 -5.47 -14.19
N ILE A 159 -1.92 -4.21 -13.88
CA ILE A 159 -2.33 -3.22 -14.89
C ILE A 159 -1.18 -2.95 -15.88
N SER A 160 0.05 -2.74 -15.39
CA SER A 160 1.23 -2.50 -16.22
C SER A 160 1.51 -3.70 -17.13
N LEU A 161 1.56 -4.91 -16.58
CA LEU A 161 1.80 -6.13 -17.34
C LEU A 161 0.70 -6.39 -18.38
N THR A 162 -0.57 -6.18 -18.02
CA THR A 162 -1.68 -6.32 -18.96
C THR A 162 -1.57 -5.35 -20.13
N ARG A 163 -1.16 -4.10 -19.86
CA ARG A 163 -0.90 -3.11 -20.93
C ARG A 163 0.22 -3.58 -21.85
N GLN A 164 1.32 -4.04 -21.30
CA GLN A 164 2.44 -4.55 -22.08
C GLN A 164 2.07 -5.77 -22.93
N ILE A 165 1.28 -6.69 -22.39
CA ILE A 165 0.74 -7.84 -23.14
C ILE A 165 -0.08 -7.36 -24.34
N LYS A 166 -0.96 -6.38 -24.16
CA LYS A 166 -1.76 -5.80 -25.26
C LYS A 166 -0.90 -5.17 -26.35
N HIS A 167 0.28 -4.66 -26.02
CA HIS A 167 1.26 -4.14 -26.97
C HIS A 167 2.20 -5.23 -27.52
N GLY A 168 1.98 -6.51 -27.21
CA GLY A 168 2.71 -7.64 -27.75
C GLY A 168 4.09 -7.87 -27.14
N THR A 169 4.58 -7.02 -26.22
CA THR A 169 5.91 -7.18 -25.62
C THR A 169 5.92 -6.80 -24.15
N ILE A 170 6.45 -7.69 -23.32
CA ILE A 170 6.71 -7.44 -21.90
C ILE A 170 8.20 -7.16 -21.71
N ILE A 171 8.54 -6.05 -21.10
CA ILE A 171 9.92 -5.64 -20.82
C ILE A 171 10.32 -6.14 -19.43
N ILE A 172 11.47 -6.80 -19.37
CA ILE A 172 12.14 -7.16 -18.11
C ILE A 172 13.46 -6.38 -18.06
N PRO A 173 13.61 -5.44 -17.10
CA PRO A 173 14.87 -4.73 -16.93
C PRO A 173 15.92 -5.64 -16.27
N GLY A 174 17.14 -5.63 -16.76
CA GLY A 174 18.26 -6.42 -16.26
C GLY A 174 18.04 -7.93 -16.39
N SER A 175 18.51 -8.67 -15.39
CA SER A 175 18.44 -10.15 -15.36
C SER A 175 17.02 -10.68 -15.16
N GLY A 176 16.17 -9.95 -14.44
CA GLY A 176 14.85 -10.41 -13.99
C GLY A 176 14.91 -11.41 -12.83
N THR A 177 16.08 -11.62 -12.23
CA THR A 177 16.27 -12.56 -11.09
C THR A 177 15.95 -11.94 -9.74
N TYR A 178 15.64 -10.62 -9.69
CA TYR A 178 15.23 -9.94 -8.45
C TYR A 178 14.01 -10.61 -7.83
N HIS A 179 14.03 -10.74 -6.52
CA HIS A 179 12.96 -11.38 -5.79
C HIS A 179 11.86 -10.41 -5.42
N LEU A 180 10.64 -10.85 -5.57
CA LEU A 180 9.44 -10.25 -5.03
C LEU A 180 8.91 -11.18 -3.94
N GLN A 181 8.24 -10.61 -2.94
CA GLN A 181 7.49 -11.39 -1.94
C GLN A 181 6.04 -10.89 -1.88
N PRO A 182 5.25 -11.17 -2.95
CA PRO A 182 3.94 -10.56 -3.14
C PRO A 182 2.95 -10.97 -2.05
N ILE A 183 2.12 -10.01 -1.62
CA ILE A 183 1.05 -10.24 -0.65
C ILE A 183 -0.31 -9.90 -1.26
N SER A 184 -1.33 -10.73 -0.99
CA SER A 184 -2.70 -10.49 -1.41
C SER A 184 -3.26 -9.20 -0.78
N VAL A 185 -3.95 -8.37 -1.56
CA VAL A 185 -4.64 -7.18 -1.03
C VAL A 185 -5.73 -7.54 -0.02
N ASN A 186 -6.34 -8.73 -0.12
CA ASN A 186 -7.30 -9.20 0.86
C ASN A 186 -6.61 -9.56 2.18
N ASP A 187 -5.41 -10.17 2.13
CA ASP A 187 -4.62 -10.46 3.32
C ASP A 187 -4.10 -9.16 3.96
N VAL A 188 -3.69 -8.18 3.15
CA VAL A 188 -3.35 -6.83 3.64
C VAL A 188 -4.52 -6.21 4.41
N ALA A 189 -5.73 -6.25 3.86
CA ALA A 189 -6.91 -5.73 4.52
C ALA A 189 -7.20 -6.45 5.86
N GLU A 190 -7.05 -7.79 5.89
CA GLU A 190 -7.25 -8.58 7.10
C GLU A 190 -6.14 -8.30 8.14
N VAL A 191 -4.87 -8.13 7.73
CA VAL A 191 -3.77 -7.73 8.65
C VAL A 191 -4.05 -6.36 9.27
N ILE A 192 -4.52 -5.38 8.47
CA ILE A 192 -4.90 -4.06 8.99
C ILE A 192 -6.05 -4.19 9.99
N TYR A 193 -7.06 -5.01 9.70
CA TYR A 193 -8.14 -5.30 10.65
C TYR A 193 -7.61 -5.93 11.94
N ARG A 194 -6.70 -6.92 11.86
CA ARG A 194 -6.06 -7.52 13.04
C ARG A 194 -5.25 -6.50 13.82
N ALA A 195 -4.51 -5.64 13.14
CA ALA A 195 -3.81 -4.53 13.77
C ALA A 195 -4.76 -3.55 14.47
N LEU A 196 -5.96 -3.35 13.91
CA LEU A 196 -6.98 -2.49 14.51
C LEU A 196 -7.48 -3.03 15.85
N ILE A 197 -7.77 -4.33 15.96
CA ILE A 197 -8.40 -4.93 17.12
C ILE A 197 -7.42 -5.53 18.15
N SER A 198 -6.16 -5.73 17.81
CA SER A 198 -5.16 -6.39 18.67
C SER A 198 -4.11 -5.41 19.19
N LYS A 199 -3.82 -5.49 20.49
CA LYS A 199 -2.70 -4.76 21.11
C LYS A 199 -1.32 -5.29 20.69
N LYS A 200 -1.22 -6.50 20.14
CA LYS A 200 0.05 -7.12 19.72
C LYS A 200 0.77 -6.35 18.62
N PHE A 201 0.05 -5.51 17.87
CA PHE A 201 0.59 -4.69 16.79
C PHE A 201 1.02 -3.29 17.23
N LEU A 202 0.72 -2.88 18.46
CA LEU A 202 1.02 -1.52 18.94
C LEU A 202 2.52 -1.26 18.99
N ASN A 203 2.91 -0.07 18.54
CA ASN A 203 4.26 0.46 18.54
C ASN A 203 5.28 -0.47 17.84
N LYS A 204 4.84 -1.06 16.73
CA LYS A 204 5.67 -1.96 15.94
C LYS A 204 5.77 -1.54 14.48
N VAL A 205 6.96 -1.79 13.93
CA VAL A 205 7.24 -1.80 12.49
C VAL A 205 7.30 -3.27 12.08
N ILE A 206 6.50 -3.66 11.07
CA ILE A 206 6.27 -5.05 10.69
C ILE A 206 6.33 -5.16 9.18
N ASP A 207 7.07 -6.14 8.67
CA ASP A 207 7.09 -6.45 7.25
C ASP A 207 5.74 -7.05 6.84
N LEU A 208 5.12 -6.44 5.84
CA LEU A 208 3.83 -6.85 5.29
C LEU A 208 4.07 -7.58 3.98
N VAL A 209 4.38 -8.87 4.08
CA VAL A 209 4.87 -9.71 2.99
C VAL A 209 4.10 -11.02 2.88
N GLY A 210 4.02 -11.54 1.65
CA GLY A 210 3.38 -12.84 1.39
C GLY A 210 4.22 -14.04 1.86
N PRO A 211 3.64 -15.25 1.78
CA PRO A 211 4.28 -16.46 2.30
C PRO A 211 5.42 -16.99 1.41
N GLN A 212 5.53 -16.52 0.18
CA GLN A 212 6.47 -17.03 -0.81
C GLN A 212 7.20 -15.91 -1.54
N THR A 213 8.45 -16.15 -1.87
CA THR A 213 9.23 -15.35 -2.80
C THR A 213 9.13 -15.89 -4.21
N VAL A 214 9.31 -15.00 -5.19
CA VAL A 214 9.34 -15.37 -6.61
C VAL A 214 10.22 -14.37 -7.35
N THR A 215 11.01 -14.81 -8.34
CA THR A 215 11.76 -13.88 -9.19
C THR A 215 10.81 -13.11 -10.10
N PHE A 216 11.18 -11.87 -10.46
CA PHE A 216 10.35 -11.04 -11.32
C PHE A 216 10.07 -11.72 -12.68
N GLU A 217 11.08 -12.35 -13.28
CA GLU A 217 10.91 -13.09 -14.53
C GLU A 217 9.92 -14.25 -14.39
N LYS A 218 10.01 -15.05 -13.31
CA LYS A 218 9.08 -16.14 -13.05
C LYS A 218 7.67 -15.63 -12.83
N TYR A 219 7.51 -14.53 -12.07
CA TYR A 219 6.21 -13.89 -11.87
C TYR A 219 5.60 -13.43 -13.20
N VAL A 220 6.38 -12.76 -14.05
CA VAL A 220 5.97 -12.30 -15.39
C VAL A 220 5.55 -13.48 -16.28
N LYS A 221 6.35 -14.58 -16.30
CA LYS A 221 6.03 -15.80 -17.09
C LYS A 221 4.68 -16.39 -16.66
N ILE A 222 4.44 -16.51 -15.35
CA ILE A 222 3.18 -17.01 -14.79
C ILE A 222 2.02 -16.06 -15.12
N PHE A 223 2.22 -14.77 -14.94
CA PHE A 223 1.21 -13.75 -15.25
C PHE A 223 0.84 -13.72 -16.74
N LYS A 224 1.84 -13.84 -17.61
CA LYS A 224 1.63 -13.92 -19.05
C LYS A 224 0.83 -15.15 -19.42
N ASN A 225 1.11 -16.30 -18.79
CA ASN A 225 0.52 -17.61 -19.10
C ASN A 225 0.55 -17.89 -20.62
N LYS A 226 -0.55 -18.32 -21.21
CA LYS A 226 -0.69 -18.60 -22.66
C LYS A 226 -0.95 -17.36 -23.52
N LYS A 227 -0.99 -16.14 -22.95
CA LYS A 227 -1.23 -14.90 -23.71
C LYS A 227 -0.10 -14.66 -24.70
N SER A 228 -0.47 -14.27 -25.92
CA SER A 228 0.50 -13.95 -26.96
C SER A 228 1.21 -12.62 -26.65
N ALA A 229 2.43 -12.70 -26.14
CA ALA A 229 3.32 -11.56 -25.95
C ALA A 229 4.76 -12.05 -25.88
N ARG A 230 5.69 -11.32 -26.46
CA ARG A 230 7.12 -11.60 -26.36
C ARG A 230 7.64 -11.07 -25.01
N ILE A 231 8.52 -11.81 -24.34
CA ILE A 231 9.30 -11.30 -23.21
C ILE A 231 10.64 -10.81 -23.76
N LYS A 232 10.96 -9.53 -23.53
CA LYS A 232 12.22 -8.90 -23.94
C LYS A 232 12.98 -8.45 -22.70
N LYS A 233 14.19 -8.97 -22.50
CA LYS A 233 15.12 -8.43 -21.51
C LYS A 233 15.88 -7.25 -22.11
N ILE A 234 16.03 -6.19 -21.34
CA ILE A 234 16.84 -5.03 -21.71
C ILE A 234 17.92 -4.80 -20.65
N LYS A 235 19.05 -4.23 -21.02
CA LYS A 235 20.08 -3.86 -20.04
C LYS A 235 19.48 -2.90 -19.01
N LEU A 236 19.90 -3.04 -17.75
CA LEU A 236 19.36 -2.23 -16.66
C LEU A 236 19.65 -0.75 -16.87
N GLU A 237 20.85 -0.42 -17.37
CA GLU A 237 21.27 0.93 -17.72
C GLU A 237 20.34 1.57 -18.76
N ASN A 238 19.93 0.80 -19.77
CA ASN A 238 18.99 1.25 -20.80
C ASN A 238 17.60 1.50 -20.21
N ALA A 239 17.17 0.67 -19.23
CA ALA A 239 15.90 0.90 -18.53
C ALA A 239 15.91 2.20 -17.71
N TYR A 240 17.03 2.50 -17.02
CA TYR A 240 17.21 3.76 -16.31
C TYR A 240 17.32 4.95 -17.25
N TYR A 241 18.06 4.82 -18.34
CA TYR A 241 18.15 5.87 -19.36
C TYR A 241 16.77 6.21 -19.92
N ASP A 242 15.99 5.19 -20.29
CA ASP A 242 14.63 5.37 -20.79
C ASP A 242 13.70 5.99 -19.72
N ALA A 243 13.82 5.56 -18.47
CA ALA A 243 13.05 6.11 -17.36
C ALA A 243 13.31 7.61 -17.11
N LEU A 244 14.52 8.09 -17.40
CA LEU A 244 14.92 9.49 -17.22
C LEU A 244 14.52 10.38 -18.40
N HIS A 245 14.56 9.87 -19.64
CA HIS A 245 14.46 10.68 -20.86
C HIS A 245 13.14 10.48 -21.61
N ASN A 246 12.40 9.38 -21.36
CA ASN A 246 11.19 9.05 -22.09
C ASN A 246 9.96 9.06 -21.15
N GLN A 247 9.09 10.05 -21.31
CA GLN A 247 7.84 10.15 -20.56
C GLN A 247 6.89 8.96 -20.76
N LYS A 248 7.06 8.19 -21.85
CA LYS A 248 6.27 6.98 -22.15
C LYS A 248 6.96 5.70 -21.67
N SER A 249 8.08 5.81 -20.95
CA SER A 249 8.78 4.66 -20.39
C SER A 249 7.85 3.76 -19.56
N VAL A 250 8.06 2.45 -19.68
CA VAL A 250 7.29 1.45 -18.94
C VAL A 250 7.55 1.55 -17.43
N PHE A 251 8.77 1.90 -17.06
CA PHE A 251 9.22 2.04 -15.68
C PHE A 251 9.63 3.48 -15.39
N GLY A 252 9.29 4.00 -14.24
CA GLY A 252 9.97 5.17 -13.69
C GLY A 252 11.23 4.75 -12.94
N VAL A 253 12.10 5.72 -12.64
CA VAL A 253 13.35 5.48 -11.88
C VAL A 253 13.09 4.76 -10.58
N GLU A 254 12.10 5.20 -9.82
CA GLU A 254 11.77 4.56 -8.53
C GLU A 254 11.10 3.18 -8.69
N ASP A 255 10.37 2.95 -9.78
CA ASP A 255 9.87 1.60 -10.10
C ASP A 255 11.05 0.62 -10.27
N LEU A 256 12.14 1.06 -10.94
CA LEU A 256 13.37 0.28 -11.09
C LEU A 256 14.10 0.10 -9.76
N ASN A 257 14.28 1.16 -8.97
CA ASN A 257 14.93 1.10 -7.66
C ASN A 257 14.22 0.10 -6.73
N ILE A 258 12.89 0.10 -6.73
CA ILE A 258 12.08 -0.84 -5.94
C ILE A 258 12.24 -2.26 -6.47
N LEU A 259 12.24 -2.43 -7.79
CA LEU A 259 12.33 -3.75 -8.42
C LEU A 259 13.69 -4.42 -8.16
N VAL A 260 14.79 -3.69 -8.41
CA VAL A 260 16.15 -4.24 -8.28
C VAL A 260 16.64 -4.34 -6.84
N GLY A 261 15.92 -3.76 -5.88
CA GLY A 261 16.28 -3.76 -4.47
C GLY A 261 16.22 -5.13 -3.78
N ASP A 262 15.62 -6.11 -4.43
CA ASP A 262 15.54 -7.53 -3.96
C ASP A 262 15.04 -7.65 -2.52
N PHE A 263 14.01 -6.87 -2.16
CA PHE A 263 13.55 -6.74 -0.79
C PHE A 263 12.71 -7.94 -0.35
N ILE A 264 13.21 -8.67 0.64
CA ILE A 264 12.55 -9.80 1.29
C ILE A 264 12.33 -9.47 2.77
N GLY A 265 11.14 -9.78 3.28
CA GLY A 265 10.76 -9.51 4.66
C GLY A 265 10.47 -10.77 5.46
N ASN A 266 10.22 -10.59 6.75
CA ASN A 266 9.98 -11.68 7.70
C ASN A 266 8.49 -12.07 7.74
N HIS A 267 8.08 -13.00 6.86
CA HIS A 267 6.71 -13.52 6.82
C HIS A 267 6.32 -14.26 8.11
N GLU A 268 7.21 -15.04 8.70
CA GLU A 268 6.90 -15.83 9.89
C GLU A 268 6.55 -14.94 11.09
N LYS A 269 7.24 -13.80 11.24
CA LYS A 269 6.88 -12.80 12.24
C LYS A 269 5.47 -12.25 12.03
N LEU A 270 5.11 -11.93 10.79
CA LEU A 270 3.77 -11.45 10.42
C LEU A 270 2.70 -12.52 10.70
N LYS A 271 2.94 -13.77 10.29
CA LYS A 271 2.05 -14.92 10.50
C LYS A 271 1.80 -15.18 11.99
N LYS A 272 2.87 -15.17 12.81
CA LYS A 272 2.79 -15.34 14.27
C LYS A 272 1.99 -14.23 14.95
N LEU A 273 2.16 -12.98 14.51
CA LEU A 273 1.43 -11.83 15.06
C LEU A 273 -0.05 -11.84 14.66
N SER A 274 -0.32 -12.10 13.40
CA SER A 274 -1.66 -12.03 12.84
C SER A 274 -2.48 -13.30 13.08
N LYS A 275 -1.85 -14.45 13.29
CA LYS A 275 -2.50 -15.76 13.40
C LYS A 275 -3.40 -16.06 12.20
N MET A 276 -2.93 -15.71 11.00
CA MET A 276 -3.65 -15.89 9.74
C MET A 276 -3.03 -16.98 8.88
N LYS A 277 -3.85 -17.58 8.01
CA LYS A 277 -3.40 -18.28 6.81
C LYS A 277 -3.37 -17.27 5.67
N PHE A 278 -2.24 -17.18 4.98
CA PHE A 278 -2.03 -16.26 3.87
C PHE A 278 -2.15 -16.97 2.54
N LYS A 279 -2.67 -16.27 1.53
CA LYS A 279 -2.70 -16.77 0.16
C LYS A 279 -1.31 -16.66 -0.48
N THR A 280 -0.95 -17.68 -1.23
CA THR A 280 0.22 -17.63 -2.11
C THR A 280 -0.04 -16.69 -3.29
N TYR A 281 1.02 -16.19 -3.93
CA TYR A 281 0.86 -15.36 -5.12
C TYR A 281 0.19 -16.13 -6.28
N LEU A 282 0.38 -17.44 -6.36
CA LEU A 282 -0.26 -18.32 -7.36
C LEU A 282 -1.79 -18.33 -7.17
N GLU A 283 -2.26 -18.58 -5.94
CA GLU A 283 -3.70 -18.55 -5.62
C GLU A 283 -4.33 -17.18 -5.93
N VAL A 284 -3.57 -16.09 -5.72
CA VAL A 284 -4.05 -14.74 -6.03
C VAL A 284 -4.16 -14.54 -7.54
N LEU A 285 -3.16 -14.93 -8.32
CA LEU A 285 -3.18 -14.78 -9.78
C LEU A 285 -4.31 -15.62 -10.40
N GLN A 286 -4.51 -16.86 -9.96
CA GLN A 286 -5.62 -17.72 -10.40
C GLN A 286 -6.97 -17.11 -10.09
N SER A 287 -7.18 -16.62 -8.85
CA SER A 287 -8.46 -16.04 -8.43
C SER A 287 -8.77 -14.67 -9.06
N SER A 288 -7.76 -14.00 -9.62
CA SER A 288 -7.89 -12.70 -10.27
C SER A 288 -8.27 -12.79 -11.76
N GLY A 289 -8.45 -13.99 -12.30
CA GLY A 289 -8.77 -14.22 -13.72
C GLY A 289 -7.61 -13.88 -14.67
N VAL A 290 -6.38 -13.94 -14.15
CA VAL A 290 -5.17 -13.63 -14.90
C VAL A 290 -4.52 -14.89 -15.47
N SER A 291 -4.94 -16.06 -14.99
CA SER A 291 -4.50 -17.38 -15.48
C SER A 291 -5.37 -17.91 -16.60
#